data_324e79098cda1c2e301ec0ebedfb8751
#
_entry.id   324e79098cda1c2e301ec0ebedfb8751
#
_cell.length_a   1.000
_cell.length_b   1.000
_cell.length_c   1.000
_cell.angle_alpha   90.00
_cell.angle_beta   90.00
_cell.angle_gamma   90.00
#
_symmetry.space_group_name_H-M   'P 1'
#
loop_
_entity.id
_entity.type
_entity.pdbx_description
1 polymer ?
#
loop_
_entity_poly.entity_id
_entity_poly.type
_entity_poly.pdbx_seq_one_letter_code
_entity_poly.pdbx_strand_id
1 'polypeptide(L)'
;MIMPLINGLKITLKHLFAKPVTLQYPDERPVVSRNFRGLHALNVAHDRAKCVACYLCPTVCPAKCITVEAGENEKHDKFAATYEIDLLRCIFCGYCVEACPVDALRMTQTFELANYRRQDFVFTKDRLLEKK
;
A
#
# COMPACT_ATOMS: atom_id res chain seq x y z
N MET A 1 7.57 -34.59 -38.67
CA MET A 1 7.39 -33.26 -38.03
C MET A 1 6.03 -33.04 -37.35
N ILE A 2 5.05 -33.92 -37.52
CA ILE A 2 3.67 -33.76 -36.96
C ILE A 2 3.57 -34.20 -35.48
N MET A 3 4.36 -35.20 -35.05
CA MET A 3 4.33 -35.72 -33.67
C MET A 3 4.54 -34.68 -32.54
N PRO A 4 5.46 -33.71 -32.64
CA PRO A 4 5.59 -32.68 -31.62
C PRO A 4 4.35 -31.79 -31.50
N LEU A 5 3.69 -31.48 -32.62
CA LEU A 5 2.47 -30.66 -32.62
C LEU A 5 1.31 -31.40 -31.94
N ILE A 6 1.15 -32.72 -32.22
CA ILE A 6 0.14 -33.54 -31.56
C ILE A 6 0.39 -33.62 -30.05
N ASN A 7 1.65 -33.75 -29.61
CA ASN A 7 1.99 -33.79 -28.21
C ASN A 7 1.68 -32.44 -27.50
N GLY A 8 1.97 -31.30 -28.15
CA GLY A 8 1.61 -29.99 -27.66
C GLY A 8 0.09 -29.83 -27.51
N LEU A 9 -0.67 -30.27 -28.52
CA LEU A 9 -2.15 -30.24 -28.51
C LEU A 9 -2.73 -31.09 -27.38
N LYS A 10 -2.17 -32.29 -27.13
CA LYS A 10 -2.59 -33.13 -26.00
C LYS A 10 -2.42 -32.46 -24.64
N ILE A 11 -1.32 -31.73 -24.46
CA ILE A 11 -1.05 -31.00 -23.19
C ILE A 11 -2.07 -29.90 -22.98
N THR A 12 -2.33 -29.09 -23.99
CA THR A 12 -3.31 -27.99 -23.89
C THR A 12 -4.72 -28.52 -23.68
N LEU A 13 -5.10 -29.59 -24.35
CA LEU A 13 -6.38 -30.25 -24.19
C LEU A 13 -6.55 -30.84 -22.76
N LYS A 14 -5.50 -31.43 -22.21
CA LYS A 14 -5.49 -31.90 -20.81
C LYS A 14 -5.74 -30.73 -19.82
N HIS A 15 -5.14 -29.57 -20.05
CA HIS A 15 -5.36 -28.42 -19.21
C HIS A 15 -6.77 -27.82 -19.35
N LEU A 16 -7.43 -27.96 -20.50
CA LEU A 16 -8.81 -27.50 -20.69
C LEU A 16 -9.80 -28.20 -19.73
N PHE A 17 -9.56 -29.49 -19.43
CA PHE A 17 -10.39 -30.29 -18.54
C PHE A 17 -9.84 -30.34 -17.07
N ALA A 18 -8.70 -29.74 -16.81
CA ALA A 18 -8.13 -29.68 -15.45
C ALA A 18 -8.88 -28.67 -14.60
N LYS A 19 -8.93 -28.92 -13.27
CA LYS A 19 -9.48 -27.94 -12.33
C LYS A 19 -8.64 -26.66 -12.37
N PRO A 20 -9.26 -25.47 -12.54
CA PRO A 20 -8.54 -24.21 -12.55
C PRO A 20 -7.88 -23.93 -11.19
N VAL A 21 -6.69 -23.32 -11.21
CA VAL A 21 -5.91 -22.93 -10.01
C VAL A 21 -6.27 -21.49 -9.58
N THR A 22 -6.99 -20.77 -10.41
CA THR A 22 -7.38 -19.37 -10.18
C THR A 22 -8.43 -19.24 -9.07
N LEU A 23 -8.25 -18.23 -8.22
CA LEU A 23 -9.27 -17.82 -7.25
C LEU A 23 -10.41 -17.07 -7.96
N GLN A 24 -11.64 -17.39 -7.59
CA GLN A 24 -12.83 -16.72 -8.14
C GLN A 24 -13.13 -15.45 -7.34
N TYR A 25 -12.30 -14.41 -7.56
CA TYR A 25 -12.54 -13.11 -6.95
C TYR A 25 -13.78 -12.44 -7.60
N PRO A 26 -14.73 -11.81 -6.85
CA PRO A 26 -14.65 -11.46 -5.42
C PRO A 26 -15.21 -12.50 -4.44
N ASP A 27 -15.76 -13.64 -4.93
CA ASP A 27 -16.40 -14.67 -4.09
C ASP A 27 -15.36 -15.35 -3.19
N GLU A 28 -14.19 -15.66 -3.77
CA GLU A 28 -13.03 -16.17 -3.04
C GLU A 28 -11.96 -15.08 -2.94
N ARG A 29 -11.57 -14.72 -1.70
CA ARG A 29 -10.53 -13.72 -1.46
C ARG A 29 -9.19 -14.38 -1.16
N PRO A 30 -8.08 -13.85 -1.71
CA PRO A 30 -6.75 -14.36 -1.40
C PRO A 30 -6.40 -14.12 0.07
N VAL A 31 -5.78 -15.10 0.70
CA VAL A 31 -5.19 -14.93 2.04
C VAL A 31 -3.91 -14.12 1.90
N VAL A 32 -3.93 -12.90 2.41
CA VAL A 32 -2.82 -11.96 2.31
C VAL A 32 -1.77 -12.28 3.37
N SER A 33 -0.49 -12.36 2.97
CA SER A 33 0.64 -12.57 3.87
C SER A 33 0.79 -11.42 4.89
N ARG A 34 1.38 -11.70 6.06
CA ARG A 34 1.73 -10.67 7.06
C ARG A 34 2.67 -9.59 6.53
N ASN A 35 3.55 -9.96 5.61
CA ASN A 35 4.55 -9.08 5.00
C ASN A 35 4.02 -8.37 3.73
N PHE A 36 2.73 -8.45 3.48
CA PHE A 36 2.13 -7.79 2.33
C PHE A 36 2.21 -6.26 2.48
N ARG A 37 2.60 -5.60 1.40
CA ARG A 37 2.75 -4.14 1.34
C ARG A 37 1.50 -3.53 0.69
N GLY A 38 0.42 -3.42 1.46
CA GLY A 38 -0.82 -2.78 1.02
C GLY A 38 -0.89 -1.29 1.42
N LEU A 39 -2.09 -0.80 1.66
CA LEU A 39 -2.34 0.60 1.99
C LEU A 39 -1.52 1.05 3.20
N HIS A 40 -0.99 2.26 3.12
CA HIS A 40 -0.32 2.93 4.24
C HIS A 40 -1.32 3.33 5.34
N ALA A 41 -0.89 3.27 6.58
CA ALA A 41 -1.64 3.78 7.72
C ALA A 41 -0.70 4.48 8.70
N LEU A 42 -1.19 5.53 9.33
CA LEU A 42 -0.48 6.24 10.40
C LEU A 42 -0.81 5.64 11.76
N ASN A 43 0.21 5.35 12.53
CA ASN A 43 0.07 4.91 13.91
C ASN A 43 -0.29 6.10 14.81
N VAL A 44 -1.20 5.84 15.76
CA VAL A 44 -1.67 6.83 16.71
C VAL A 44 -0.98 6.62 18.07
N ALA A 45 -0.61 7.70 18.73
CA ALA A 45 -0.19 7.72 20.11
C ALA A 45 -0.89 8.88 20.83
N HIS A 46 -1.55 8.61 21.95
CA HIS A 46 -2.28 9.62 22.73
C HIS A 46 -3.23 10.49 21.86
N ASP A 47 -4.09 9.82 21.08
CA ASP A 47 -5.12 10.41 20.19
C ASP A 47 -4.60 11.28 19.03
N ARG A 48 -3.31 11.28 18.77
CA ARG A 48 -2.69 11.98 17.63
C ARG A 48 -1.73 11.07 16.85
N ALA A 49 -1.44 11.42 15.61
CA ALA A 49 -0.45 10.73 14.82
C ALA A 49 0.93 10.78 15.52
N LYS A 50 1.65 9.65 15.56
CA LYS A 50 3.02 9.58 16.09
C LYS A 50 4.04 10.43 15.32
N CYS A 51 3.67 10.90 14.12
CA CYS A 51 4.55 11.56 13.20
C CYS A 51 5.07 12.90 13.77
N VAL A 52 6.39 13.04 13.80
CA VAL A 52 7.12 14.24 14.25
C VAL A 52 7.58 15.13 13.09
N ALA A 53 7.08 14.91 11.89
CA ALA A 53 7.42 15.67 10.69
C ALA A 53 8.94 15.79 10.44
N CYS A 54 9.68 14.69 10.56
CA CYS A 54 11.14 14.65 10.35
C CYS A 54 11.59 14.68 8.88
N TYR A 55 10.65 14.60 7.92
CA TYR A 55 10.88 14.61 6.47
C TYR A 55 11.71 13.45 5.90
N LEU A 56 12.00 12.40 6.64
CA LEU A 56 12.74 11.24 6.12
C LEU A 56 11.92 10.46 5.09
N CYS A 57 10.61 10.27 5.32
CA CYS A 57 9.76 9.51 4.41
C CYS A 57 9.61 10.14 3.01
N PRO A 58 9.41 11.45 2.80
CA PRO A 58 9.42 12.03 1.46
C PRO A 58 10.80 12.02 0.82
N THR A 59 11.88 12.13 1.61
CA THR A 59 13.26 12.14 1.12
C THR A 59 13.68 10.78 0.56
N VAL A 60 13.31 9.68 1.24
CA VAL A 60 13.65 8.31 0.83
C VAL A 60 12.71 7.79 -0.27
N CYS A 61 11.59 8.45 -0.53
CA CYS A 61 10.58 7.99 -1.48
C CYS A 61 11.09 8.08 -2.93
N PRO A 62 11.29 6.96 -3.66
CA PRO A 62 11.76 6.98 -5.04
C PRO A 62 10.72 7.59 -5.99
N ALA A 63 9.43 7.46 -5.68
CA ALA A 63 8.34 8.00 -6.49
C ALA A 63 7.96 9.44 -6.12
N LYS A 64 8.54 10.01 -5.05
CA LYS A 64 8.24 11.36 -4.54
C LYS A 64 6.74 11.61 -4.44
N CYS A 65 6.03 10.67 -3.84
CA CYS A 65 4.56 10.67 -3.72
C CYS A 65 4.06 11.08 -2.33
N ILE A 66 4.96 11.47 -1.41
CA ILE A 66 4.64 11.83 -0.04
C ILE A 66 4.87 13.33 0.15
N THR A 67 3.87 14.02 0.64
CA THR A 67 3.95 15.43 1.05
C THR A 67 3.73 15.54 2.55
N VAL A 68 4.63 16.25 3.23
CA VAL A 68 4.55 16.47 4.67
C VAL A 68 4.77 17.95 4.95
N GLU A 69 3.92 18.54 5.78
CA GLU A 69 4.11 19.88 6.30
C GLU A 69 4.17 19.81 7.83
N ALA A 70 5.18 20.44 8.41
CA ALA A 70 5.33 20.50 9.86
C ALA A 70 4.45 21.60 10.45
N GLY A 71 3.81 21.27 11.56
CA GLY A 71 3.23 22.24 12.48
C GLY A 71 3.98 22.21 13.81
N GLU A 72 3.82 23.25 14.61
CA GLU A 72 4.38 23.38 15.93
C GLU A 72 3.27 23.67 16.95
N ASN A 73 3.30 22.98 18.09
CA ASN A 73 2.37 23.21 19.18
C ASN A 73 2.91 24.33 20.10
N GLU A 74 2.07 24.84 21.00
CA GLU A 74 2.46 25.80 22.04
C GLU A 74 3.64 25.33 22.92
N LYS A 75 3.88 24.03 22.98
CA LYS A 75 4.99 23.38 23.70
C LYS A 75 6.25 23.19 22.84
N HIS A 76 6.31 23.78 21.65
CA HIS A 76 7.39 23.59 20.67
C HIS A 76 7.60 22.14 20.18
N ASP A 77 6.61 21.26 20.38
CA ASP A 77 6.64 19.92 19.81
C ASP A 77 6.26 19.97 18.33
N LYS A 78 7.11 19.41 17.47
CA LYS A 78 6.82 19.29 16.04
C LYS A 78 5.88 18.12 15.78
N PHE A 79 4.92 18.34 14.89
CA PHE A 79 4.00 17.31 14.41
C PHE A 79 3.71 17.53 12.92
N ALA A 80 3.20 16.50 12.23
CA ALA A 80 2.73 16.67 10.87
C ALA A 80 1.37 17.39 10.88
N ALA A 81 1.35 18.64 10.45
CA ALA A 81 0.11 19.39 10.22
C ALA A 81 -0.62 18.78 9.01
N THR A 82 0.07 18.70 7.88
CA THR A 82 -0.40 18.04 6.67
C THR A 82 0.45 16.79 6.41
N TYR A 83 -0.21 15.69 6.04
CA TYR A 83 0.45 14.47 5.59
C TYR A 83 -0.38 13.85 4.47
N GLU A 84 0.19 13.75 3.29
CA GLU A 84 -0.51 13.24 2.11
C GLU A 84 0.34 12.23 1.36
N ILE A 85 -0.31 11.20 0.82
CA ILE A 85 0.30 10.20 -0.07
C ILE A 85 -0.53 10.09 -1.34
N ASP A 86 0.10 10.35 -2.50
CA ASP A 86 -0.49 10.04 -3.80
C ASP A 86 -0.26 8.56 -4.14
N LEU A 87 -1.28 7.73 -3.92
CA LEU A 87 -1.21 6.28 -4.14
C LEU A 87 -1.10 5.89 -5.61
N LEU A 88 -1.49 6.77 -6.56
CA LEU A 88 -1.31 6.49 -8.00
C LEU A 88 0.16 6.58 -8.43
N ARG A 89 0.99 7.30 -7.67
CA ARG A 89 2.42 7.39 -7.90
C ARG A 89 3.21 6.40 -7.04
N CYS A 90 2.61 5.95 -5.95
CA CYS A 90 3.26 5.06 -4.98
C CYS A 90 3.51 3.68 -5.59
N ILE A 91 4.72 3.15 -5.43
CA ILE A 91 5.11 1.79 -5.84
C ILE A 91 5.06 0.77 -4.70
N PHE A 92 4.56 1.14 -3.54
CA PHE A 92 4.42 0.28 -2.34
C PHE A 92 5.74 -0.40 -1.92
N CYS A 93 6.88 0.25 -2.11
CA CYS A 93 8.20 -0.30 -1.79
C CYS A 93 8.48 -0.45 -0.28
N GLY A 94 7.81 0.31 0.58
CA GLY A 94 7.95 0.25 2.04
C GLY A 94 9.11 1.07 2.62
N TYR A 95 9.97 1.71 1.82
CA TYR A 95 11.12 2.48 2.32
C TYR A 95 10.74 3.61 3.28
N CYS A 96 9.57 4.22 3.08
CA CYS A 96 9.05 5.24 4.00
C CYS A 96 8.74 4.70 5.40
N VAL A 97 8.35 3.42 5.50
CA VAL A 97 8.13 2.73 6.78
C VAL A 97 9.46 2.42 7.46
N GLU A 98 10.42 1.87 6.71
CA GLU A 98 11.75 1.51 7.20
C GLU A 98 12.56 2.75 7.66
N ALA A 99 12.40 3.87 6.97
CA ALA A 99 13.08 5.13 7.31
C ALA A 99 12.45 5.89 8.47
N CYS A 100 11.29 5.48 8.97
CA CYS A 100 10.58 6.20 10.02
C CYS A 100 11.18 5.93 11.41
N PRO A 101 11.81 6.91 12.08
CA PRO A 101 12.51 6.70 13.34
C PRO A 101 11.57 6.50 14.55
N VAL A 102 10.30 6.84 14.39
CA VAL A 102 9.27 6.76 15.45
C VAL A 102 8.19 5.76 15.15
N ASP A 103 8.35 4.92 14.13
CA ASP A 103 7.35 3.95 13.67
C ASP A 103 5.94 4.58 13.51
N ALA A 104 5.90 5.79 12.96
CA ALA A 104 4.65 6.50 12.74
C ALA A 104 3.88 5.97 11.53
N LEU A 105 4.56 5.32 10.59
CA LEU A 105 3.97 4.81 9.35
C LEU A 105 4.06 3.29 9.33
N ARG A 106 3.00 2.64 8.88
CA ARG A 106 2.96 1.19 8.66
C ARG A 106 2.24 0.86 7.36
N MET A 107 2.48 -0.31 6.81
CA MET A 107 1.70 -0.86 5.71
C MET A 107 0.66 -1.85 6.25
N THR A 108 -0.52 -1.83 5.67
CA THR A 108 -1.63 -2.71 6.03
C THR A 108 -1.76 -3.85 5.02
N GLN A 109 -2.67 -4.77 5.27
CA GLN A 109 -3.02 -5.83 4.33
C GLN A 109 -4.13 -5.43 3.35
N THR A 110 -4.60 -4.18 3.41
CA THR A 110 -5.66 -3.66 2.53
C THR A 110 -5.11 -3.46 1.14
N PHE A 111 -5.69 -4.14 0.16
CA PHE A 111 -5.32 -4.05 -1.26
C PHE A 111 -6.48 -3.58 -2.16
N GLU A 112 -7.69 -3.57 -1.64
CA GLU A 112 -8.89 -3.11 -2.37
C GLU A 112 -8.92 -1.58 -2.40
N LEU A 113 -8.21 -0.99 -3.37
CA LEU A 113 -8.03 0.46 -3.50
C LEU A 113 -8.59 1.01 -4.82
N ALA A 114 -9.44 0.23 -5.53
CA ALA A 114 -9.99 0.67 -6.80
C ALA A 114 -11.00 1.81 -6.61
N ASN A 115 -10.88 2.88 -7.39
CA ASN A 115 -11.83 3.97 -7.43
C ASN A 115 -11.87 4.60 -8.83
N TYR A 116 -12.88 5.45 -9.11
CA TYR A 116 -13.09 6.05 -10.42
C TYR A 116 -12.38 7.40 -10.60
N ARG A 117 -12.10 8.12 -9.53
CA ARG A 117 -11.53 9.47 -9.57
C ARG A 117 -10.10 9.49 -9.08
N ARG A 118 -9.22 10.19 -9.79
CA ARG A 118 -7.82 10.36 -9.41
C ARG A 118 -7.65 10.98 -8.01
N GLN A 119 -8.50 11.94 -7.67
CA GLN A 119 -8.44 12.64 -6.39
C GLN A 119 -8.66 11.72 -5.19
N ASP A 120 -9.43 10.62 -5.36
CA ASP A 120 -9.73 9.67 -4.30
C ASP A 120 -8.50 8.85 -3.88
N PHE A 121 -7.43 8.87 -4.70
CA PHE A 121 -6.15 8.20 -4.42
C PHE A 121 -5.13 9.09 -3.70
N VAL A 122 -5.45 10.35 -3.45
CA VAL A 122 -4.67 11.19 -2.54
C VAL A 122 -5.17 10.96 -1.13
N PHE A 123 -4.38 10.23 -0.35
CA PHE A 123 -4.72 9.89 1.03
C PHE A 123 -4.17 10.95 1.96
N THR A 124 -5.07 11.72 2.54
CA THR A 124 -4.76 12.73 3.56
C THR A 124 -4.51 12.09 4.91
N LYS A 125 -3.94 12.85 5.85
CA LYS A 125 -3.64 12.44 7.22
C LYS A 125 -4.83 11.75 7.90
N ASP A 126 -6.03 12.32 7.78
CA ASP A 126 -7.24 11.80 8.44
C ASP A 126 -7.62 10.41 7.92
N ARG A 127 -7.55 10.20 6.61
CA ARG A 127 -7.80 8.90 5.97
C ARG A 127 -6.74 7.85 6.33
N LEU A 128 -5.49 8.27 6.56
CA LEU A 128 -4.41 7.39 6.99
C LEU A 128 -4.47 7.04 8.48
N LEU A 129 -5.16 7.85 9.30
CA LEU A 129 -5.40 7.63 10.72
C LEU A 129 -6.62 6.75 10.99
N GLU A 130 -7.42 6.42 10.00
CA GLU A 130 -8.62 5.58 10.17
C GLU A 130 -8.26 4.28 10.89
N LYS A 131 -8.84 4.14 12.07
CA LYS A 131 -8.75 2.94 12.90
C LYS A 131 -9.49 1.81 12.19
N LYS A 132 -8.78 0.76 11.85
CA LYS A 132 -9.40 -0.56 11.70
C LYS A 132 -9.37 -1.29 13.00
#